data_a1514adb6656f322af47b7334075d239
#
_entry.id   a1514adb6656f322af47b7334075d239
#
_cell.length_a   1.000
_cell.length_b   1.000
_cell.length_c   1.000
_cell.angle_alpha   90.00
_cell.angle_beta   90.00
_cell.angle_gamma   90.00
#
_symmetry.space_group_name_H-M   'P 1'
#
loop_
_entity.id
_entity.type
_entity.pdbx_description
1 polymer ?
#
loop_
_entity_poly.entity_id
_entity_poly.type
_entity_poly.pdbx_seq_one_letter_code
_entity_poly.pdbx_strand_id
1 'polypeptide(L)'
;VIQDIDIIWPDFIEVGPRELRVGNRFTRSFMAVSYPRQVYPGWFDSLLRFPYPLTIAFYQGPLPPQIVLRSMKRHLLWSRGLDNAGKTQGHLSDPSRETAIEDAERIRQKLARGDARILETSLFMTLWAATQEELNEATAMLQNLCESMLITIRPLHFQHLQGFKWTWPLGEHPSLVREMESDTWATFFPLVSEEIVHEQGILWGTNPQNHSLILVNRFLMPAPHSITIAWSGAGKSYAAKLEVLRARYQELPVYIIDPEGEYTIFRDVGADVWSIGQAQENHFPFDPFTMSRETHDFEHDSDFLIRFLSRLLPHLENRLKMILPPVLWSHWKSSSSPKWSVTPLTVDISELLEGIVSRDIELAEQLDMAMTRWRTLVGTKARDSINPHFQVFDLSHLTTSMKNAAYLAISEWLTRQTFSGSRRLIIFDEAWHLLTDQESAKYLESLFRRARKWGTALSLITQDMNDFVRSQTAEVCLRNAPIVLLLKQHPESLQQLAVSLRLHEGEVNRIAQAGMGEGVLMVGEDHVPIRIMGAPFETRILHTSYRN
;
A
#
# COMPACT_ATOMS: atom_id res chain seq x y z
N VAL A 1 -3.81 -34.33 -34.13
CA VAL A 1 -2.61 -33.67 -33.56
C VAL A 1 -2.23 -32.39 -34.33
N ILE A 2 -3.07 -31.89 -35.25
CA ILE A 2 -2.78 -30.68 -36.06
C ILE A 2 -3.83 -29.57 -35.83
N GLN A 3 -4.79 -29.76 -34.93
CA GLN A 3 -5.84 -28.77 -34.67
C GLN A 3 -5.46 -27.66 -33.64
N ASP A 4 -4.33 -27.76 -32.95
CA ASP A 4 -3.95 -26.80 -31.92
C ASP A 4 -2.97 -25.69 -32.38
N ILE A 5 -2.47 -25.77 -33.62
CA ILE A 5 -1.54 -24.76 -34.18
C ILE A 5 -2.28 -23.47 -34.59
N ASP A 6 -3.54 -23.58 -34.97
CA ASP A 6 -4.38 -22.42 -35.34
C ASP A 6 -4.69 -21.46 -34.16
N ILE A 7 -4.46 -21.92 -32.93
CA ILE A 7 -4.69 -21.11 -31.71
C ILE A 7 -3.50 -20.19 -31.38
N ILE A 8 -2.31 -20.49 -31.90
CA ILE A 8 -1.06 -19.81 -31.54
C ILE A 8 -0.71 -18.68 -32.52
N TRP A 9 -1.24 -18.72 -33.74
CA TRP A 9 -0.92 -17.73 -34.78
C TRP A 9 -2.07 -16.76 -35.00
N PRO A 10 -1.80 -15.44 -35.09
CA PRO A 10 -2.86 -14.46 -35.35
C PRO A 10 -3.47 -14.63 -36.74
N ASP A 11 -4.78 -14.41 -36.88
CA ASP A 11 -5.52 -14.57 -38.14
C ASP A 11 -4.96 -13.71 -39.28
N PHE A 12 -4.41 -12.53 -38.95
CA PHE A 12 -3.75 -11.66 -39.91
C PHE A 12 -2.71 -10.75 -39.25
N ILE A 13 -1.73 -10.31 -40.04
CA ILE A 13 -0.78 -9.27 -39.68
C ILE A 13 -0.79 -8.20 -40.78
N GLU A 14 -1.20 -6.98 -40.43
CA GLU A 14 -1.11 -5.83 -41.30
C GLU A 14 0.17 -5.04 -40.98
N VAL A 15 1.00 -4.82 -42.00
CA VAL A 15 2.32 -4.20 -41.82
C VAL A 15 2.27 -2.75 -42.21
N GLY A 16 2.34 -1.87 -41.22
CA GLY A 16 2.49 -0.43 -41.39
C GLY A 16 3.92 0.06 -41.21
N PRO A 17 4.23 1.29 -41.65
CA PRO A 17 5.58 1.88 -41.52
C PRO A 17 5.98 2.20 -40.08
N ARG A 18 5.03 2.44 -39.21
CA ARG A 18 5.24 2.85 -37.80
C ARG A 18 4.73 1.86 -36.78
N GLU A 19 3.94 0.86 -37.20
CA GLU A 19 3.30 -0.10 -36.32
C GLU A 19 2.82 -1.31 -37.12
N LEU A 20 2.48 -2.40 -36.42
CA LEU A 20 1.78 -3.56 -36.97
C LEU A 20 0.38 -3.63 -36.34
N ARG A 21 -0.54 -4.20 -37.07
CA ARG A 21 -1.80 -4.69 -36.55
C ARG A 21 -1.78 -6.21 -36.59
N VAL A 22 -1.86 -6.82 -35.41
CA VAL A 22 -1.80 -8.28 -35.24
C VAL A 22 -3.15 -8.72 -34.68
N GLY A 23 -3.98 -9.29 -35.53
CA GLY A 23 -5.38 -9.53 -35.19
C GLY A 23 -6.09 -8.22 -34.80
N ASN A 24 -6.63 -8.17 -33.58
CA ASN A 24 -7.35 -7.01 -33.06
C ASN A 24 -6.48 -6.02 -32.25
N ARG A 25 -5.15 -6.24 -32.18
CA ARG A 25 -4.23 -5.41 -31.40
C ARG A 25 -3.24 -4.67 -32.29
N PHE A 26 -2.85 -3.48 -31.86
CA PHE A 26 -1.77 -2.71 -32.45
C PHE A 26 -0.46 -3.01 -31.71
N THR A 27 0.65 -3.08 -32.45
CA THR A 27 1.97 -3.35 -31.85
C THR A 27 3.04 -2.45 -32.43
N ARG A 28 4.04 -2.13 -31.61
CA ARG A 28 5.22 -1.36 -32.01
C ARG A 28 6.47 -1.99 -31.43
N SER A 29 7.43 -2.28 -32.28
CA SER A 29 8.68 -2.92 -31.86
C SER A 29 9.80 -1.88 -31.74
N PHE A 30 10.61 -2.06 -30.71
CA PHE A 30 11.75 -1.20 -30.36
C PHE A 30 13.02 -2.04 -30.22
N MET A 31 14.16 -1.38 -30.36
CA MET A 31 15.49 -1.91 -30.07
C MET A 31 16.23 -0.99 -29.12
N ALA A 32 16.91 -1.53 -28.13
CA ALA A 32 17.85 -0.78 -27.31
C ALA A 32 19.15 -0.53 -28.08
N VAL A 33 19.55 0.75 -28.17
CA VAL A 33 20.76 1.17 -28.90
C VAL A 33 21.90 1.60 -27.99
N SER A 34 21.60 1.98 -26.74
CA SER A 34 22.60 2.24 -25.71
C SER A 34 22.08 1.86 -24.32
N TYR A 35 23.01 1.59 -23.44
CA TYR A 35 22.78 1.17 -22.05
C TYR A 35 23.54 2.08 -21.08
N PRO A 36 23.11 2.16 -19.79
CA PRO A 36 23.83 2.90 -18.78
C PRO A 36 25.25 2.34 -18.56
N ARG A 37 26.20 3.20 -18.21
CA ARG A 37 27.58 2.79 -17.94
C ARG A 37 27.74 1.95 -16.67
N GLN A 38 26.90 2.19 -15.69
CA GLN A 38 26.89 1.47 -14.42
C GLN A 38 25.51 0.92 -14.18
N VAL A 39 25.45 -0.34 -13.83
CA VAL A 39 24.22 -1.08 -13.53
C VAL A 39 24.41 -1.89 -12.26
N TYR A 40 23.34 -2.19 -11.58
CA TYR A 40 23.27 -2.98 -10.35
C TYR A 40 22.21 -4.07 -10.47
N PRO A 41 22.30 -5.15 -9.73
CA PRO A 41 21.25 -6.19 -9.75
C PRO A 41 19.87 -5.58 -9.46
N GLY A 42 18.87 -5.94 -10.28
CA GLY A 42 17.50 -5.42 -10.13
C GLY A 42 17.21 -4.08 -10.85
N TRP A 43 18.20 -3.41 -11.44
CA TRP A 43 17.98 -2.14 -12.15
C TRP A 43 16.96 -2.23 -13.29
N PHE A 44 16.81 -3.42 -13.86
CA PHE A 44 15.90 -3.69 -14.98
C PHE A 44 14.45 -3.90 -14.56
N ASP A 45 14.19 -3.99 -13.27
CA ASP A 45 12.88 -4.32 -12.68
C ASP A 45 11.77 -3.33 -13.07
N SER A 46 12.09 -2.02 -13.13
CA SER A 46 11.12 -0.99 -13.55
C SER A 46 10.52 -1.26 -14.93
N LEU A 47 11.27 -1.91 -15.83
CA LEU A 47 10.78 -2.26 -17.16
C LEU A 47 9.86 -3.49 -17.14
N LEU A 48 10.08 -4.40 -16.19
CA LEU A 48 9.21 -5.56 -15.97
C LEU A 48 7.86 -5.18 -15.35
N ARG A 49 7.81 -4.05 -14.65
CA ARG A 49 6.59 -3.48 -14.06
C ARG A 49 5.88 -2.48 -14.98
N PHE A 50 6.26 -2.44 -16.26
CA PHE A 50 5.64 -1.51 -17.20
C PHE A 50 4.13 -1.81 -17.32
N PRO A 51 3.23 -0.80 -17.22
CA PRO A 51 1.79 -1.01 -17.03
C PRO A 51 1.03 -1.48 -18.28
N TYR A 52 1.69 -1.52 -19.45
CA TYR A 52 1.11 -2.02 -20.68
C TYR A 52 1.74 -3.36 -21.08
N PRO A 53 1.02 -4.23 -21.81
CA PRO A 53 1.58 -5.48 -22.28
C PRO A 53 2.84 -5.26 -23.12
N LEU A 54 3.98 -5.76 -22.64
CA LEU A 54 5.29 -5.59 -23.22
C LEU A 54 5.98 -6.95 -23.34
N THR A 55 6.34 -7.32 -24.57
CA THR A 55 7.17 -8.51 -24.83
C THR A 55 8.63 -8.08 -24.92
N ILE A 56 9.49 -8.67 -24.11
CA ILE A 56 10.93 -8.37 -24.07
C ILE A 56 11.71 -9.60 -24.50
N ALA A 57 12.63 -9.43 -25.45
CA ALA A 57 13.51 -10.51 -25.93
C ALA A 57 14.97 -10.09 -25.81
N PHE A 58 15.76 -10.98 -25.18
CA PHE A 58 17.19 -10.86 -25.05
C PHE A 58 17.88 -11.87 -25.95
N TYR A 59 18.83 -11.40 -26.74
CA TYR A 59 19.73 -12.24 -27.49
C TYR A 59 21.14 -12.08 -26.97
N GLN A 60 21.84 -13.18 -26.82
CA GLN A 60 23.23 -13.19 -26.41
C GLN A 60 24.03 -14.24 -27.12
N GLY A 61 25.24 -13.91 -27.47
CA GLY A 61 26.22 -14.83 -28.06
C GLY A 61 27.62 -14.54 -27.51
N PRO A 62 28.41 -15.55 -27.10
CA PRO A 62 29.75 -15.33 -26.61
C PRO A 62 30.72 -14.98 -27.77
N LEU A 63 31.46 -13.90 -27.62
CA LEU A 63 32.56 -13.58 -28.53
C LEU A 63 33.83 -14.34 -28.15
N PRO A 64 34.57 -14.89 -29.13
CA PRO A 64 35.85 -15.52 -28.86
C PRO A 64 36.84 -14.52 -28.21
N PRO A 65 37.41 -14.83 -27.02
CA PRO A 65 38.26 -13.91 -26.29
C PRO A 65 39.43 -13.37 -27.11
N GLN A 66 39.96 -14.18 -27.99
CA GLN A 66 41.10 -13.78 -28.85
C GLN A 66 40.74 -12.64 -29.82
N ILE A 67 39.49 -12.64 -30.35
CA ILE A 67 39.01 -11.59 -31.26
C ILE A 67 38.86 -10.31 -30.49
N VAL A 68 38.20 -10.39 -29.32
CA VAL A 68 37.95 -9.24 -28.42
C VAL A 68 39.27 -8.60 -27.97
N LEU A 69 40.20 -9.41 -27.48
CA LEU A 69 41.52 -8.89 -27.01
C LEU A 69 42.32 -8.19 -28.13
N ARG A 70 42.24 -8.73 -29.36
CA ARG A 70 42.88 -8.07 -30.51
C ARG A 70 42.23 -6.74 -30.89
N SER A 71 40.90 -6.70 -30.88
CA SER A 71 40.12 -5.49 -31.14
C SER A 71 40.40 -4.41 -30.07
N MET A 72 40.30 -4.77 -28.79
CA MET A 72 40.59 -3.86 -27.67
C MET A 72 42.02 -3.34 -27.70
N LYS A 73 43.01 -4.20 -28.01
CA LYS A 73 44.39 -3.74 -28.15
C LYS A 73 44.54 -2.68 -29.23
N ARG A 74 43.89 -2.86 -30.40
CA ARG A 74 43.92 -1.86 -31.49
C ARG A 74 43.26 -0.54 -31.07
N HIS A 75 42.10 -0.60 -30.43
CA HIS A 75 41.38 0.58 -29.94
C HIS A 75 42.17 1.34 -28.88
N LEU A 76 42.77 0.64 -27.92
CA LEU A 76 43.61 1.26 -26.90
C LEU A 76 44.83 1.95 -27.48
N LEU A 77 45.50 1.31 -28.43
CA LEU A 77 46.67 1.90 -29.11
C LEU A 77 46.29 3.18 -29.89
N TRP A 78 45.16 3.13 -30.60
CA TRP A 78 44.65 4.27 -31.36
C TRP A 78 44.20 5.42 -30.43
N SER A 79 43.46 5.15 -29.39
CA SER A 79 42.99 6.14 -28.40
C SER A 79 44.17 6.81 -27.66
N ARG A 80 45.16 6.04 -27.24
CA ARG A 80 46.41 6.58 -26.64
C ARG A 80 47.22 7.39 -27.62
N GLY A 81 47.27 6.99 -28.89
CA GLY A 81 47.93 7.73 -29.95
C GLY A 81 47.32 9.13 -30.15
N LEU A 82 45.98 9.21 -30.17
CA LEU A 82 45.24 10.46 -30.26
C LEU A 82 45.43 11.35 -29.02
N ASP A 83 45.39 10.76 -27.81
CA ASP A 83 45.59 11.51 -26.57
C ASP A 83 46.99 12.11 -26.47
N ASN A 84 48.03 11.34 -26.86
CA ASN A 84 49.40 11.82 -26.92
C ASN A 84 49.58 12.91 -27.97
N ALA A 85 48.96 12.79 -29.14
CA ALA A 85 49.00 13.80 -30.19
C ALA A 85 48.29 15.10 -29.75
N GLY A 86 47.18 15.01 -29.02
CA GLY A 86 46.49 16.17 -28.43
C GLY A 86 47.32 16.88 -27.37
N LYS A 87 47.97 16.13 -26.48
CA LYS A 87 48.84 16.67 -25.42
C LYS A 87 50.07 17.38 -26.01
N THR A 88 50.64 16.87 -27.09
CA THR A 88 51.77 17.53 -27.82
C THR A 88 51.35 18.80 -28.53
N GLN A 89 50.09 18.98 -28.86
CA GLN A 89 49.51 20.19 -29.47
C GLN A 89 48.92 21.16 -28.42
N GLY A 90 49.11 20.92 -27.12
CA GLY A 90 48.64 21.80 -26.04
C GLY A 90 47.14 21.74 -25.77
N HIS A 91 46.43 20.73 -26.28
CA HIS A 91 45.02 20.52 -25.94
C HIS A 91 44.91 19.76 -24.62
N LEU A 92 43.96 20.21 -23.77
CA LEU A 92 43.58 19.46 -22.56
C LEU A 92 42.99 18.09 -22.94
N SER A 93 43.36 17.06 -22.20
CA SER A 93 42.79 15.74 -22.39
C SER A 93 41.28 15.77 -22.13
N ASP A 94 40.52 15.06 -22.95
CA ASP A 94 39.06 14.88 -22.77
C ASP A 94 38.82 13.87 -21.64
N PRO A 95 38.19 14.28 -20.49
CA PRO A 95 37.96 13.41 -19.35
C PRO A 95 37.16 12.14 -19.73
N SER A 96 36.24 12.26 -20.72
CA SER A 96 35.45 11.13 -21.21
C SER A 96 36.33 10.07 -21.88
N ARG A 97 37.41 10.50 -22.54
CA ARG A 97 38.36 9.62 -23.22
C ARG A 97 39.30 8.93 -22.24
N GLU A 98 39.75 9.63 -21.20
CA GLU A 98 40.57 9.03 -20.15
C GLU A 98 39.82 7.92 -19.43
N THR A 99 38.60 8.20 -19.00
CA THR A 99 37.72 7.19 -18.39
C THR A 99 37.48 5.99 -19.30
N ALA A 100 37.27 6.21 -20.61
CA ALA A 100 37.08 5.13 -21.57
C ALA A 100 38.31 4.24 -21.72
N ILE A 101 39.52 4.83 -21.67
CA ILE A 101 40.79 4.08 -21.71
C ILE A 101 40.95 3.23 -20.43
N GLU A 102 40.68 3.80 -19.26
CA GLU A 102 40.74 3.07 -17.98
C GLU A 102 39.77 1.90 -17.93
N ASP A 103 38.50 2.10 -18.34
CA ASP A 103 37.50 1.07 -18.42
C ASP A 103 37.91 -0.06 -19.37
N ALA A 104 38.42 0.32 -20.56
CA ALA A 104 38.90 -0.68 -21.54
C ALA A 104 40.10 -1.48 -21.01
N GLU A 105 41.00 -0.89 -20.26
CA GLU A 105 42.10 -1.63 -19.63
C GLU A 105 41.65 -2.55 -18.51
N ARG A 106 40.70 -2.13 -17.68
CA ARG A 106 40.10 -2.95 -16.64
C ARG A 106 39.44 -4.20 -17.24
N ILE A 107 38.63 -3.99 -18.28
CA ILE A 107 37.95 -5.12 -18.97
C ILE A 107 38.99 -6.05 -19.63
N ARG A 108 40.03 -5.49 -20.26
CA ARG A 108 41.11 -6.29 -20.86
C ARG A 108 41.85 -7.16 -19.83
N GLN A 109 42.07 -6.66 -18.62
CA GLN A 109 42.69 -7.42 -17.53
C GLN A 109 41.81 -8.56 -17.06
N LYS A 110 40.50 -8.32 -16.86
CA LYS A 110 39.54 -9.35 -16.50
C LYS A 110 39.46 -10.46 -17.55
N LEU A 111 39.39 -10.07 -18.84
CA LEU A 111 39.38 -11.03 -19.97
C LEU A 111 40.66 -11.88 -20.03
N ALA A 112 41.83 -11.27 -19.81
CA ALA A 112 43.11 -11.97 -19.82
C ALA A 112 43.24 -12.98 -18.65
N ARG A 113 42.61 -12.71 -17.51
CA ARG A 113 42.55 -13.62 -16.35
C ARG A 113 41.47 -14.69 -16.51
N GLY A 114 40.50 -14.51 -17.41
CA GLY A 114 39.34 -15.39 -17.55
C GLY A 114 38.19 -15.09 -16.59
N ASP A 115 38.26 -13.96 -15.87
CA ASP A 115 37.28 -13.54 -14.86
C ASP A 115 36.00 -12.97 -15.48
N ALA A 116 36.04 -12.56 -16.77
CA ALA A 116 34.89 -12.04 -17.53
C ALA A 116 34.91 -12.53 -18.98
N ARG A 117 33.77 -12.39 -19.65
CA ARG A 117 33.59 -12.62 -21.09
C ARG A 117 32.90 -11.43 -21.73
N ILE A 118 33.13 -11.20 -23.01
CA ILE A 118 32.32 -10.27 -23.79
C ILE A 118 31.28 -11.05 -24.57
N LEU A 119 30.06 -10.56 -24.49
CA LEU A 119 28.91 -11.10 -25.17
C LEU A 119 28.43 -10.13 -26.24
N GLU A 120 28.06 -10.61 -27.40
CA GLU A 120 27.19 -9.87 -28.32
C GLU A 120 25.79 -9.92 -27.77
N THR A 121 25.16 -8.79 -27.53
CA THR A 121 23.84 -8.70 -26.92
C THR A 121 22.91 -7.85 -27.74
N SER A 122 21.63 -8.18 -27.73
CA SER A 122 20.56 -7.37 -28.30
C SER A 122 19.33 -7.44 -27.41
N LEU A 123 18.68 -6.30 -27.22
CA LEU A 123 17.42 -6.18 -26.47
C LEU A 123 16.37 -5.62 -27.42
N PHE A 124 15.32 -6.40 -27.63
CA PHE A 124 14.14 -6.01 -28.39
C PHE A 124 12.91 -6.00 -27.49
N MET A 125 12.01 -5.08 -27.78
CA MET A 125 10.75 -4.92 -27.06
C MET A 125 9.63 -4.76 -28.06
N THR A 126 8.51 -5.45 -27.86
CA THR A 126 7.27 -5.23 -28.61
C THR A 126 6.16 -4.84 -27.66
N LEU A 127 5.66 -3.63 -27.86
CA LEU A 127 4.57 -3.05 -27.11
C LEU A 127 3.23 -3.40 -27.77
N TRP A 128 2.21 -3.70 -26.96
CA TRP A 128 0.89 -4.09 -27.40
C TRP A 128 -0.16 -3.13 -26.84
N ALA A 129 -1.17 -2.78 -27.66
CA ALA A 129 -2.30 -1.96 -27.25
C ALA A 129 -3.58 -2.37 -27.97
N ALA A 130 -4.73 -2.01 -27.42
CA ALA A 130 -6.02 -2.27 -28.04
C ALA A 130 -6.36 -1.25 -29.14
N THR A 131 -5.92 0.00 -28.98
CA THR A 131 -6.14 1.09 -29.94
C THR A 131 -4.82 1.75 -30.35
N GLN A 132 -4.86 2.54 -31.42
CA GLN A 132 -3.69 3.27 -31.90
C GLN A 132 -3.35 4.44 -30.95
N GLU A 133 -4.35 5.06 -30.34
CA GLU A 133 -4.19 6.12 -29.35
C GLU A 133 -3.46 5.58 -28.11
N GLU A 134 -3.92 4.46 -27.59
CA GLU A 134 -3.29 3.75 -26.45
C GLU A 134 -1.85 3.36 -26.76
N LEU A 135 -1.58 2.87 -28.01
CA LEU A 135 -0.22 2.55 -28.45
C LEU A 135 0.70 3.77 -28.42
N ASN A 136 0.20 4.94 -28.79
CA ASN A 136 0.99 6.17 -28.79
C ASN A 136 1.28 6.64 -27.35
N GLU A 137 0.30 6.59 -26.46
CA GLU A 137 0.48 6.92 -25.04
C GLU A 137 1.48 5.96 -24.37
N ALA A 138 1.29 4.67 -24.55
CA ALA A 138 2.18 3.64 -24.03
C ALA A 138 3.61 3.76 -24.61
N THR A 139 3.74 4.16 -25.88
CA THR A 139 5.04 4.43 -26.50
C THR A 139 5.76 5.57 -25.81
N ALA A 140 5.08 6.69 -25.56
CA ALA A 140 5.68 7.84 -24.89
C ALA A 140 6.09 7.49 -23.46
N MET A 141 5.25 6.72 -22.74
CA MET A 141 5.56 6.25 -21.39
C MET A 141 6.78 5.31 -21.38
N LEU A 142 6.86 4.36 -22.32
CA LEU A 142 8.00 3.44 -22.44
C LEU A 142 9.30 4.19 -22.73
N GLN A 143 9.26 5.18 -23.63
CA GLN A 143 10.43 6.00 -23.95
C GLN A 143 10.91 6.79 -22.74
N ASN A 144 10.01 7.47 -22.02
CA ASN A 144 10.32 8.21 -20.81
C ASN A 144 10.90 7.30 -19.70
N LEU A 145 10.33 6.10 -19.52
CA LEU A 145 10.85 5.13 -18.56
C LEU A 145 12.26 4.70 -18.94
N CYS A 146 12.50 4.32 -20.20
CA CYS A 146 13.82 3.91 -20.67
C CYS A 146 14.83 5.06 -20.53
N GLU A 147 14.45 6.30 -20.85
CA GLU A 147 15.31 7.48 -20.66
C GLU A 147 15.67 7.70 -19.18
N SER A 148 14.71 7.53 -18.25
CA SER A 148 14.98 7.61 -16.81
C SER A 148 15.98 6.53 -16.33
N MET A 149 15.97 5.36 -17.00
CA MET A 149 16.91 4.26 -16.79
C MET A 149 18.22 4.41 -17.57
N LEU A 150 18.42 5.52 -18.29
CA LEU A 150 19.55 5.75 -19.19
C LEU A 150 19.69 4.70 -20.31
N ILE A 151 18.58 4.08 -20.69
CA ILE A 151 18.49 3.21 -21.88
C ILE A 151 17.96 4.04 -23.04
N THR A 152 18.69 4.06 -24.14
CA THR A 152 18.16 4.66 -25.37
C THR A 152 17.50 3.58 -26.22
N ILE A 153 16.20 3.73 -26.47
CA ILE A 153 15.46 2.84 -27.37
C ILE A 153 15.08 3.56 -28.66
N ARG A 154 14.99 2.82 -29.74
CA ARG A 154 14.53 3.33 -31.04
C ARG A 154 13.43 2.44 -31.60
N PRO A 155 12.32 3.03 -32.08
CA PRO A 155 11.31 2.26 -32.81
C PRO A 155 11.89 1.77 -34.15
N LEU A 156 11.53 0.55 -34.52
CA LEU A 156 11.99 -0.11 -35.75
C LEU A 156 11.12 0.30 -36.94
N HIS A 157 11.12 1.60 -37.28
CA HIS A 157 10.37 2.10 -38.43
C HIS A 157 10.69 1.33 -39.70
N PHE A 158 9.66 0.95 -40.46
CA PHE A 158 9.72 0.08 -41.63
C PHE A 158 10.24 -1.34 -41.40
N GLN A 159 10.59 -1.69 -40.16
CA GLN A 159 11.11 -2.99 -39.75
C GLN A 159 10.31 -3.60 -38.57
N HIS A 160 9.11 -3.10 -38.31
CA HIS A 160 8.30 -3.58 -37.19
C HIS A 160 7.98 -5.05 -37.28
N LEU A 161 7.74 -5.59 -38.46
CA LEU A 161 7.51 -7.02 -38.65
C LEU A 161 8.75 -7.86 -38.27
N GLN A 162 9.93 -7.39 -38.64
CA GLN A 162 11.17 -8.05 -38.25
C GLN A 162 11.41 -7.93 -36.74
N GLY A 163 11.21 -6.76 -36.12
CA GLY A 163 11.29 -6.57 -34.68
C GLY A 163 10.28 -7.42 -33.92
N PHE A 164 9.07 -7.52 -34.42
CA PHE A 164 8.05 -8.41 -33.88
C PHE A 164 8.51 -9.86 -33.87
N LYS A 165 9.05 -10.38 -35.01
CA LYS A 165 9.59 -11.71 -35.08
C LYS A 165 10.74 -11.96 -34.12
N TRP A 166 11.61 -10.97 -33.89
CA TRP A 166 12.70 -11.04 -32.91
C TRP A 166 12.23 -11.10 -31.46
N THR A 167 11.01 -10.68 -31.17
CA THR A 167 10.44 -10.84 -29.81
C THR A 167 9.77 -12.20 -29.59
N TRP A 168 9.78 -13.07 -30.60
CA TRP A 168 9.27 -14.43 -30.51
C TRP A 168 10.40 -15.48 -30.64
N PRO A 169 10.28 -16.66 -30.02
CA PRO A 169 11.31 -17.70 -30.05
C PRO A 169 11.31 -18.46 -31.41
N LEU A 170 11.45 -17.73 -32.51
CA LEU A 170 11.39 -18.29 -33.86
C LEU A 170 12.78 -18.72 -34.41
N GLY A 171 13.84 -18.61 -33.61
CA GLY A 171 15.19 -19.01 -34.00
C GLY A 171 15.91 -18.05 -34.97
N GLU A 172 15.31 -16.90 -35.28
CA GLU A 172 15.97 -15.85 -36.06
C GLU A 172 16.94 -15.07 -35.16
N HIS A 173 18.20 -14.90 -35.60
CA HIS A 173 19.21 -14.11 -34.90
C HIS A 173 19.26 -12.69 -35.45
N PRO A 174 19.14 -11.64 -34.60
CA PRO A 174 19.28 -10.29 -35.05
C PRO A 174 20.73 -9.96 -35.45
N SER A 175 20.89 -9.15 -36.49
CA SER A 175 22.19 -8.64 -36.90
C SER A 175 22.63 -7.36 -36.14
N LEU A 176 21.73 -6.81 -35.34
CA LEU A 176 21.95 -5.57 -34.58
C LEU A 176 22.37 -5.93 -33.15
N VAL A 177 23.69 -5.96 -32.92
CA VAL A 177 24.27 -6.39 -31.66
C VAL A 177 25.11 -5.30 -30.99
N ARG A 178 25.22 -5.36 -29.66
CA ARG A 178 26.12 -4.56 -28.83
C ARG A 178 27.02 -5.48 -28.02
N GLU A 179 28.27 -5.07 -27.84
CA GLU A 179 29.20 -5.80 -26.98
C GLU A 179 28.98 -5.41 -25.52
N MET A 180 28.89 -6.41 -24.64
CA MET A 180 28.66 -6.21 -23.21
C MET A 180 29.47 -7.21 -22.39
N GLU A 181 29.99 -6.76 -21.23
CA GLU A 181 30.67 -7.65 -20.27
C GLU A 181 29.67 -8.61 -19.60
N SER A 182 30.09 -9.84 -19.35
CA SER A 182 29.26 -10.89 -18.71
C SER A 182 28.67 -10.48 -17.36
N ASP A 183 29.42 -9.74 -16.54
CA ASP A 183 28.98 -9.26 -15.23
C ASP A 183 27.84 -8.25 -15.38
N THR A 184 27.98 -7.32 -16.35
CA THR A 184 26.93 -6.36 -16.71
C THR A 184 25.68 -7.09 -17.24
N TRP A 185 25.88 -8.09 -18.11
CA TRP A 185 24.77 -8.88 -18.63
C TRP A 185 24.01 -9.63 -17.54
N ALA A 186 24.71 -10.16 -16.54
CA ALA A 186 24.09 -10.88 -15.44
C ALA A 186 23.10 -10.00 -14.65
N THR A 187 23.27 -8.67 -14.65
CA THR A 187 22.35 -7.74 -13.97
C THR A 187 21.01 -7.55 -14.70
N PHE A 188 20.90 -7.98 -15.96
CA PHE A 188 19.64 -8.00 -16.72
C PHE A 188 18.76 -9.20 -16.36
N PHE A 189 19.22 -10.09 -15.50
CA PHE A 189 18.45 -11.28 -15.14
C PHE A 189 17.10 -10.87 -14.55
N PRO A 190 15.98 -11.19 -15.24
CA PRO A 190 14.68 -10.62 -14.92
C PRO A 190 13.96 -11.36 -13.80
N LEU A 191 14.51 -12.50 -13.36
CA LEU A 191 13.87 -13.35 -12.35
C LEU A 191 14.37 -12.99 -10.95
N VAL A 192 14.51 -11.71 -10.68
CA VAL A 192 14.67 -11.21 -9.31
C VAL A 192 13.29 -11.19 -8.70
N SER A 193 12.98 -12.15 -7.85
CA SER A 193 11.76 -12.07 -7.06
C SER A 193 11.96 -10.99 -6.01
N GLU A 194 11.00 -10.08 -5.90
CA GLU A 194 10.98 -9.16 -4.78
C GLU A 194 10.80 -9.93 -3.48
N GLU A 195 11.70 -9.68 -2.57
CA GLU A 195 11.64 -10.17 -1.20
C GLU A 195 11.47 -8.99 -0.27
N ILE A 196 10.42 -9.02 0.52
CA ILE A 196 10.21 -8.02 1.57
C ILE A 196 10.60 -8.66 2.89
N VAL A 197 11.84 -8.42 3.31
CA VAL A 197 12.39 -8.94 4.56
C VAL A 197 12.97 -7.79 5.37
N HIS A 198 12.11 -7.14 6.16
CA HIS A 198 12.55 -6.08 7.07
C HIS A 198 13.04 -6.65 8.38
N GLU A 199 14.11 -6.09 8.92
CA GLU A 199 14.55 -6.38 10.28
C GLU A 199 13.45 -6.03 11.30
N GLN A 200 13.25 -6.90 12.27
CA GLN A 200 12.17 -6.78 13.27
C GLN A 200 10.77 -6.65 12.64
N GLY A 201 10.59 -7.21 11.42
CA GLY A 201 9.32 -7.24 10.74
C GLY A 201 8.36 -8.27 11.34
N ILE A 202 7.05 -7.99 11.21
CA ILE A 202 6.00 -8.97 11.46
C ILE A 202 5.88 -9.85 10.22
N LEU A 203 5.75 -11.17 10.40
CA LEU A 203 5.48 -12.09 9.30
C LEU A 203 4.06 -11.86 8.79
N TRP A 204 3.92 -11.50 7.53
CA TRP A 204 2.61 -11.35 6.88
C TRP A 204 2.18 -12.64 6.17
N GLY A 205 3.12 -13.36 5.57
CA GLY A 205 2.86 -14.59 4.83
C GLY A 205 4.09 -15.05 4.07
N THR A 206 3.86 -15.80 3.00
CA THR A 206 4.89 -16.26 2.09
C THR A 206 4.59 -15.80 0.66
N ASN A 207 5.64 -15.59 -0.10
CA ASN A 207 5.51 -15.37 -1.54
C ASN A 207 5.27 -16.73 -2.22
N PRO A 208 4.13 -16.95 -2.89
CA PRO A 208 3.82 -18.25 -3.52
C PRO A 208 4.70 -18.58 -4.73
N GLN A 209 5.49 -17.63 -5.25
CA GLN A 209 6.36 -17.86 -6.41
C GLN A 209 7.71 -18.44 -6.02
N ASN A 210 8.35 -17.89 -4.97
CA ASN A 210 9.70 -18.29 -4.53
C ASN A 210 9.73 -18.88 -3.12
N HIS A 211 8.58 -18.97 -2.45
CA HIS A 211 8.42 -19.45 -1.07
C HIS A 211 9.16 -18.63 0.01
N SER A 212 9.66 -17.44 -0.34
CA SER A 212 10.28 -16.54 0.64
C SER A 212 9.27 -16.04 1.68
N LEU A 213 9.76 -15.76 2.88
CA LEU A 213 8.96 -15.13 3.93
C LEU A 213 8.79 -13.65 3.65
N ILE A 214 7.60 -13.13 3.90
CA ILE A 214 7.30 -11.70 3.79
C ILE A 214 7.25 -11.13 5.21
N LEU A 215 8.30 -10.40 5.59
CA LEU A 215 8.48 -9.77 6.89
C LEU A 215 8.40 -8.26 6.74
N VAL A 216 7.38 -7.63 7.30
CA VAL A 216 7.17 -6.18 7.17
C VAL A 216 7.29 -5.49 8.52
N ASN A 217 8.23 -4.56 8.63
CA ASN A 217 8.30 -3.62 9.73
C ASN A 217 7.64 -2.31 9.33
N ARG A 218 6.39 -2.12 9.72
CA ARG A 218 5.60 -0.93 9.38
C ARG A 218 6.22 0.39 9.86
N PHE A 219 7.00 0.35 10.96
CA PHE A 219 7.62 1.53 11.53
C PHE A 219 8.88 2.00 10.80
N LEU A 220 9.32 1.27 9.77
CA LEU A 220 10.33 1.72 8.81
C LEU A 220 9.71 2.54 7.67
N MET A 221 8.41 2.45 7.49
CA MET A 221 7.69 3.19 6.44
C MET A 221 7.52 4.68 6.80
N PRO A 222 7.35 5.56 5.80
CA PRO A 222 7.06 6.98 6.03
C PRO A 222 5.85 7.23 6.92
N ALA A 223 4.84 6.35 6.86
CA ALA A 223 3.72 6.27 7.78
C ALA A 223 3.47 4.79 8.12
N PRO A 224 3.22 4.41 9.39
CA PRO A 224 3.10 3.01 9.79
C PRO A 224 1.70 2.43 9.53
N HIS A 225 0.94 3.01 8.62
CA HIS A 225 -0.46 2.66 8.38
C HIS A 225 -0.61 1.56 7.34
N SER A 226 -1.66 0.75 7.48
CA SER A 226 -2.02 -0.30 6.51
C SER A 226 -3.50 -0.29 6.19
N ILE A 227 -3.83 -0.77 5.00
CA ILE A 227 -5.21 -1.00 4.55
C ILE A 227 -5.31 -2.42 4.03
N THR A 228 -6.29 -3.16 4.52
CA THR A 228 -6.61 -4.50 4.04
C THR A 228 -7.97 -4.47 3.36
N ILE A 229 -7.99 -4.86 2.10
CA ILE A 229 -9.19 -4.88 1.28
C ILE A 229 -9.41 -6.30 0.79
N ALA A 230 -10.59 -6.85 1.08
CA ALA A 230 -10.88 -8.24 0.76
C ALA A 230 -12.38 -8.47 0.59
N TRP A 231 -12.77 -9.23 -0.41
CA TRP A 231 -14.14 -9.70 -0.52
C TRP A 231 -14.50 -10.64 0.63
N SER A 232 -15.79 -10.74 0.96
CA SER A 232 -16.28 -11.65 2.00
C SER A 232 -15.83 -13.08 1.73
N GLY A 233 -15.30 -13.76 2.76
CA GLY A 233 -14.74 -15.10 2.63
C GLY A 233 -13.34 -15.20 2.00
N ALA A 234 -12.71 -14.11 1.61
CA ALA A 234 -11.35 -14.10 1.05
C ALA A 234 -10.23 -14.30 2.10
N GLY A 235 -10.57 -14.41 3.40
CA GLY A 235 -9.59 -14.60 4.48
C GLY A 235 -9.19 -13.32 5.23
N LYS A 236 -9.92 -12.22 5.06
CA LYS A 236 -9.71 -10.92 5.71
C LYS A 236 -9.49 -11.03 7.22
N SER A 237 -10.48 -11.55 7.92
CA SER A 237 -10.47 -11.65 9.39
C SER A 237 -9.35 -12.57 9.89
N TYR A 238 -9.00 -13.60 9.13
CA TYR A 238 -7.88 -14.49 9.47
C TYR A 238 -6.54 -13.74 9.34
N ALA A 239 -6.33 -12.99 8.25
CA ALA A 239 -5.13 -12.17 8.05
C ALA A 239 -4.97 -11.13 9.15
N ALA A 240 -6.05 -10.41 9.48
CA ALA A 240 -6.07 -9.42 10.54
C ALA A 240 -5.77 -10.02 11.93
N LYS A 241 -6.38 -11.16 12.24
CA LYS A 241 -6.11 -11.87 13.51
C LYS A 241 -4.67 -12.36 13.61
N LEU A 242 -4.06 -12.82 12.51
CA LEU A 242 -2.64 -13.16 12.48
C LEU A 242 -1.75 -11.94 12.72
N GLU A 243 -2.08 -10.81 12.11
CA GLU A 243 -1.37 -9.54 12.33
C GLU A 243 -1.40 -9.15 13.81
N VAL A 244 -2.57 -9.19 14.45
CA VAL A 244 -2.74 -8.95 15.90
C VAL A 244 -1.85 -9.85 16.72
N LEU A 245 -1.95 -11.16 16.52
CA LEU A 245 -1.23 -12.15 17.32
C LEU A 245 0.28 -11.95 17.19
N ARG A 246 0.76 -11.72 15.98
CA ARG A 246 2.18 -11.50 15.69
C ARG A 246 2.71 -10.16 16.19
N ALA A 247 1.88 -9.11 16.16
CA ALA A 247 2.19 -7.84 16.79
C ALA A 247 2.34 -8.00 18.31
N ARG A 248 1.46 -8.81 18.92
CA ARG A 248 1.55 -9.12 20.36
C ARG A 248 2.76 -9.95 20.72
N TYR A 249 3.26 -10.83 19.85
CA TYR A 249 4.53 -11.55 20.07
C TYR A 249 5.73 -10.60 20.12
N GLN A 250 5.64 -9.44 19.46
CA GLN A 250 6.63 -8.37 19.55
C GLN A 250 6.33 -7.36 20.69
N GLU A 251 5.44 -7.72 21.61
CA GLU A 251 5.01 -6.88 22.74
C GLU A 251 4.41 -5.53 22.34
N LEU A 252 4.04 -5.36 21.06
CA LEU A 252 3.40 -4.14 20.56
C LEU A 252 2.00 -4.00 21.19
N PRO A 253 1.67 -2.88 21.83
CA PRO A 253 0.31 -2.61 22.28
C PRO A 253 -0.68 -2.63 21.10
N VAL A 254 -1.78 -3.39 21.25
CA VAL A 254 -2.78 -3.56 20.20
C VAL A 254 -4.17 -3.23 20.75
N TYR A 255 -4.90 -2.41 20.00
CA TYR A 255 -6.27 -2.01 20.27
C TYR A 255 -7.13 -2.32 19.05
N ILE A 256 -8.28 -2.97 19.25
CA ILE A 256 -9.13 -3.42 18.16
C ILE A 256 -10.54 -2.87 18.36
N ILE A 257 -11.09 -2.19 17.36
CA ILE A 257 -12.50 -1.83 17.32
C ILE A 257 -13.21 -2.85 16.42
N ASP A 258 -14.10 -3.61 17.04
CA ASP A 258 -14.72 -4.82 16.50
C ASP A 258 -16.24 -4.66 16.40
N PRO A 259 -16.78 -4.20 15.28
CA PRO A 259 -18.23 -4.04 15.13
C PRO A 259 -19.00 -5.35 14.95
N GLU A 260 -18.33 -6.46 14.62
CA GLU A 260 -18.97 -7.74 14.33
C GLU A 260 -18.70 -8.83 15.39
N GLY A 261 -17.85 -8.55 16.39
CA GLY A 261 -17.55 -9.50 17.48
C GLY A 261 -16.57 -10.62 17.09
N GLU A 262 -15.84 -10.46 16.01
CA GLU A 262 -14.94 -11.48 15.48
C GLU A 262 -13.64 -11.67 16.29
N TYR A 263 -13.22 -10.66 17.06
CA TYR A 263 -11.95 -10.64 17.79
C TYR A 263 -12.09 -11.00 19.27
N THR A 264 -13.29 -11.31 19.73
CA THR A 264 -13.53 -11.73 21.13
C THR A 264 -12.76 -12.99 21.53
N ILE A 265 -12.33 -13.79 20.55
CA ILE A 265 -11.46 -14.95 20.72
C ILE A 265 -10.13 -14.62 21.39
N PHE A 266 -9.65 -13.39 21.29
CA PHE A 266 -8.40 -12.96 21.92
C PHE A 266 -8.50 -12.87 23.45
N ARG A 267 -9.68 -13.00 24.04
CA ARG A 267 -9.85 -13.16 25.49
C ARG A 267 -9.04 -14.36 26.01
N ASP A 268 -9.02 -15.45 25.25
CA ASP A 268 -8.32 -16.69 25.62
C ASP A 268 -6.78 -16.55 25.57
N VAL A 269 -6.27 -15.51 24.93
CA VAL A 269 -4.83 -15.19 24.85
C VAL A 269 -4.47 -13.90 25.59
N GLY A 270 -5.31 -13.47 26.52
CA GLY A 270 -5.02 -12.39 27.46
C GLY A 270 -5.42 -10.99 27.00
N ALA A 271 -6.28 -10.85 26.00
CA ALA A 271 -6.88 -9.56 25.66
C ALA A 271 -7.95 -9.17 26.71
N ASP A 272 -8.00 -7.89 27.01
CA ASP A 272 -9.12 -7.30 27.75
C ASP A 272 -10.25 -6.98 26.76
N VAL A 273 -11.35 -7.77 26.83
CA VAL A 273 -12.48 -7.65 25.90
C VAL A 273 -13.61 -6.87 26.55
N TRP A 274 -13.93 -5.74 25.95
CA TRP A 274 -15.03 -4.85 26.34
C TRP A 274 -16.26 -5.13 25.47
N SER A 275 -17.20 -5.98 25.95
CA SER A 275 -18.44 -6.31 25.23
C SER A 275 -19.49 -5.24 25.53
N ILE A 276 -19.56 -4.22 24.68
CA ILE A 276 -20.43 -3.05 24.87
C ILE A 276 -21.86 -3.40 24.44
N GLY A 277 -22.81 -3.14 25.33
CA GLY A 277 -24.24 -3.44 25.11
C GLY A 277 -24.72 -4.74 25.74
N GLN A 278 -23.87 -5.53 26.39
CA GLN A 278 -24.29 -6.68 27.21
C GLN A 278 -24.58 -6.27 28.65
N ALA A 279 -25.77 -6.57 29.13
CA ALA A 279 -26.33 -6.07 30.41
C ALA A 279 -25.52 -6.40 31.69
N GLN A 280 -24.62 -7.37 31.65
CA GLN A 280 -23.84 -7.80 32.83
C GLN A 280 -22.39 -7.25 32.85
N GLU A 281 -21.90 -6.70 31.76
CA GLU A 281 -20.50 -6.23 31.62
C GLU A 281 -20.41 -4.76 31.18
N ASN A 282 -21.44 -3.95 31.46
CA ASN A 282 -21.57 -2.58 30.96
C ASN A 282 -20.56 -1.63 31.60
N HIS A 283 -19.34 -1.61 31.07
CA HIS A 283 -18.32 -0.63 31.44
C HIS A 283 -17.61 -0.14 30.18
N PHE A 284 -17.78 1.14 29.91
CA PHE A 284 -17.04 1.79 28.82
C PHE A 284 -15.81 2.49 29.41
N PRO A 285 -14.62 2.31 28.83
CA PRO A 285 -13.39 2.86 29.42
C PRO A 285 -13.28 4.38 29.30
N PHE A 286 -14.18 5.00 28.59
CA PHE A 286 -14.13 6.43 28.27
C PHE A 286 -15.49 7.11 28.44
N ASP A 287 -15.48 8.26 29.10
CA ASP A 287 -16.65 9.14 29.15
C ASP A 287 -16.55 10.21 28.07
N PRO A 288 -17.45 10.20 27.05
CA PRO A 288 -17.48 11.19 25.98
C PRO A 288 -17.67 12.64 26.46
N PHE A 289 -18.14 12.83 27.69
CA PHE A 289 -18.40 14.16 28.30
C PHE A 289 -17.18 14.69 29.05
N THR A 290 -16.06 14.01 29.04
CA THR A 290 -14.82 14.50 29.63
C THR A 290 -14.15 15.51 28.70
N MET A 291 -14.03 16.76 29.16
CA MET A 291 -13.43 17.87 28.41
C MET A 291 -12.12 18.33 29.04
N SER A 292 -11.22 18.86 28.23
CA SER A 292 -10.01 19.53 28.69
C SER A 292 -10.36 20.89 29.33
N ARG A 293 -9.52 21.33 30.29
CA ARG A 293 -9.59 22.66 30.87
C ARG A 293 -8.81 23.73 30.09
N GLU A 294 -8.00 23.29 29.10
CA GLU A 294 -7.27 24.21 28.25
C GLU A 294 -8.17 24.72 27.10
N THR A 295 -8.12 26.03 26.85
CA THR A 295 -9.00 26.66 25.86
C THR A 295 -8.82 26.10 24.46
N HIS A 296 -7.59 25.75 24.10
CA HIS A 296 -7.28 25.18 22.78
C HIS A 296 -7.89 23.79 22.59
N ASP A 297 -7.88 22.99 23.64
CA ASP A 297 -8.45 21.63 23.60
C ASP A 297 -9.96 21.64 23.73
N PHE A 298 -10.55 22.69 24.38
CA PHE A 298 -11.99 22.84 24.51
C PHE A 298 -12.72 22.88 23.17
N GLU A 299 -12.19 23.60 22.18
CA GLU A 299 -12.79 23.63 20.84
C GLU A 299 -12.83 22.22 20.22
N HIS A 300 -11.73 21.47 20.35
CA HIS A 300 -11.65 20.10 19.87
C HIS A 300 -12.64 19.17 20.60
N ASP A 301 -12.71 19.28 21.92
CA ASP A 301 -13.63 18.47 22.76
C ASP A 301 -15.10 18.81 22.49
N SER A 302 -15.40 20.10 22.30
CA SER A 302 -16.74 20.57 21.92
C SER A 302 -17.16 20.03 20.55
N ASP A 303 -16.28 20.11 19.56
CA ASP A 303 -16.52 19.55 18.23
C ASP A 303 -16.69 18.02 18.25
N PHE A 304 -15.89 17.34 19.07
CA PHE A 304 -16.06 15.91 19.28
C PHE A 304 -17.42 15.58 19.86
N LEU A 305 -17.83 16.27 20.94
CA LEU A 305 -19.11 16.01 21.60
C LEU A 305 -20.30 16.28 20.67
N ILE A 306 -20.24 17.34 19.88
CA ILE A 306 -21.28 17.63 18.88
C ILE A 306 -21.38 16.50 17.86
N ARG A 307 -20.25 16.03 17.33
CA ARG A 307 -20.19 14.90 16.39
C ARG A 307 -20.74 13.61 17.03
N PHE A 308 -20.34 13.33 18.25
CA PHE A 308 -20.81 12.15 18.99
C PHE A 308 -22.33 12.17 19.17
N LEU A 309 -22.90 13.29 19.62
CA LEU A 309 -24.34 13.45 19.80
C LEU A 309 -25.11 13.43 18.47
N SER A 310 -24.53 13.99 17.42
CA SER A 310 -25.10 13.91 16.07
C SER A 310 -25.17 12.47 15.53
N ARG A 311 -24.29 11.57 16.00
CA ARG A 311 -24.40 10.13 15.69
C ARG A 311 -25.53 9.42 16.41
N LEU A 312 -25.78 9.84 17.64
CA LEU A 312 -26.92 9.32 18.41
C LEU A 312 -28.27 9.80 17.84
N LEU A 313 -28.27 11.04 17.31
CA LEU A 313 -29.47 11.73 16.81
C LEU A 313 -29.20 12.35 15.41
N PRO A 314 -29.04 11.56 14.35
CA PRO A 314 -28.67 12.08 13.03
C PRO A 314 -29.67 13.10 12.46
N HIS A 315 -30.96 12.95 12.75
CA HIS A 315 -32.01 13.86 12.28
C HIS A 315 -31.98 15.24 12.96
N LEU A 316 -31.22 15.42 14.02
CA LEU A 316 -31.08 16.68 14.77
C LEU A 316 -29.71 17.35 14.65
N GLU A 317 -28.85 16.84 13.76
CA GLU A 317 -27.46 17.30 13.62
C GLU A 317 -27.35 18.83 13.46
N ASN A 318 -28.15 19.43 12.58
CA ASN A 318 -28.13 20.88 12.36
C ASN A 318 -28.55 21.67 13.61
N ARG A 319 -29.53 21.17 14.36
CA ARG A 319 -29.98 21.80 15.63
C ARG A 319 -28.90 21.67 16.69
N LEU A 320 -28.25 20.52 16.82
CA LEU A 320 -27.14 20.28 17.74
C LEU A 320 -25.96 21.23 17.44
N LYS A 321 -25.56 21.35 16.19
CA LYS A 321 -24.48 22.27 15.76
C LYS A 321 -24.77 23.75 16.10
N MET A 322 -26.02 24.14 16.12
CA MET A 322 -26.39 25.52 16.40
C MET A 322 -26.51 25.79 17.91
N ILE A 323 -27.04 24.84 18.69
CA ILE A 323 -27.43 25.06 20.10
C ILE A 323 -26.31 24.65 21.07
N LEU A 324 -25.58 23.57 20.80
CA LEU A 324 -24.59 23.05 21.75
C LEU A 324 -23.37 23.95 21.97
N PRO A 325 -22.72 24.57 20.97
CA PRO A 325 -21.51 25.34 21.20
C PRO A 325 -21.68 26.46 22.24
N PRO A 326 -22.71 27.31 22.19
CA PRO A 326 -22.89 28.36 23.18
C PRO A 326 -23.28 27.84 24.58
N VAL A 327 -23.94 26.66 24.66
CA VAL A 327 -24.26 26.02 25.94
C VAL A 327 -23.00 25.47 26.60
N LEU A 328 -22.20 24.72 25.84
CA LEU A 328 -20.92 24.19 26.31
C LEU A 328 -19.94 25.28 26.71
N TRP A 329 -19.88 26.36 25.95
CA TRP A 329 -19.04 27.51 26.29
C TRP A 329 -19.46 28.19 27.58
N SER A 330 -20.79 28.34 27.83
CA SER A 330 -21.30 28.93 29.10
C SER A 330 -20.96 28.02 30.28
N HIS A 331 -21.15 26.71 30.15
CA HIS A 331 -20.81 25.74 31.18
C HIS A 331 -19.30 25.70 31.46
N TRP A 332 -18.46 25.70 30.45
CA TRP A 332 -17.00 25.74 30.60
C TRP A 332 -16.52 26.99 31.32
N LYS A 333 -17.14 28.17 31.06
CA LYS A 333 -16.84 29.43 31.74
C LYS A 333 -17.27 29.43 33.19
N SER A 334 -18.42 28.84 33.51
CA SER A 334 -18.99 28.84 34.86
C SER A 334 -18.31 27.87 35.81
N SER A 335 -17.59 26.87 35.25
CA SER A 335 -16.87 25.90 36.08
C SER A 335 -15.76 26.59 36.86
N SER A 336 -16.04 26.89 38.13
CA SER A 336 -15.25 27.73 39.06
C SER A 336 -13.95 27.08 39.55
N SER A 337 -13.48 26.03 38.97
CA SER A 337 -12.25 25.34 39.40
C SER A 337 -11.01 26.10 38.92
N PRO A 338 -9.96 26.22 39.78
CA PRO A 338 -8.74 26.93 39.41
C PRO A 338 -8.14 26.39 38.12
N LYS A 339 -7.65 27.25 37.24
CA LYS A 339 -6.95 26.91 35.97
C LYS A 339 -5.76 25.96 36.13
N TRP A 340 -5.37 25.63 37.33
CA TRP A 340 -4.25 24.76 37.71
C TRP A 340 -4.64 23.32 38.07
N SER A 341 -5.94 22.99 38.02
CA SER A 341 -6.36 21.60 38.26
C SER A 341 -6.06 20.71 37.06
N VAL A 342 -5.23 19.71 37.25
CA VAL A 342 -4.85 18.71 36.24
C VAL A 342 -6.01 17.76 35.91
N THR A 343 -7.08 17.76 36.70
CA THR A 343 -8.24 16.89 36.47
C THR A 343 -9.11 17.41 35.32
N PRO A 344 -9.45 16.59 34.34
CA PRO A 344 -10.39 16.96 33.28
C PRO A 344 -11.75 17.40 33.84
N LEU A 345 -12.45 18.28 33.12
CA LEU A 345 -13.81 18.68 33.42
C LEU A 345 -14.78 17.66 32.82
N THR A 346 -15.58 17.03 33.67
CA THR A 346 -16.70 16.21 33.16
C THR A 346 -17.94 17.11 33.08
N VAL A 347 -18.51 17.23 31.89
CA VAL A 347 -19.74 17.99 31.68
C VAL A 347 -20.90 17.24 32.31
N ASP A 348 -21.58 17.87 33.28
CA ASP A 348 -22.81 17.29 33.83
C ASP A 348 -23.92 17.39 32.77
N ILE A 349 -24.46 16.21 32.43
CA ILE A 349 -25.51 16.12 31.41
C ILE A 349 -26.78 16.83 31.88
N SER A 350 -27.07 16.84 33.19
CA SER A 350 -28.23 17.53 33.72
C SER A 350 -28.11 19.06 33.50
N GLU A 351 -26.94 19.64 33.77
CA GLU A 351 -26.67 21.04 33.50
C GLU A 351 -26.67 21.35 31.99
N LEU A 352 -26.16 20.43 31.18
CA LEU A 352 -26.19 20.56 29.71
C LEU A 352 -27.64 20.60 29.22
N LEU A 353 -28.49 19.68 29.70
CA LEU A 353 -29.90 19.63 29.34
C LEU A 353 -30.65 20.87 29.78
N GLU A 354 -30.44 21.38 31.00
CA GLU A 354 -31.01 22.64 31.47
C GLU A 354 -30.65 23.84 30.56
N GLY A 355 -29.39 23.91 30.13
CA GLY A 355 -28.93 24.92 29.17
C GLY A 355 -29.59 24.81 27.80
N ILE A 356 -29.95 23.59 27.36
CA ILE A 356 -30.63 23.32 26.09
C ILE A 356 -32.13 23.58 26.21
N VAL A 357 -32.79 23.17 27.33
CA VAL A 357 -34.22 23.37 27.58
C VAL A 357 -34.61 24.84 27.43
N SER A 358 -33.76 25.73 27.90
CA SER A 358 -34.00 27.18 27.78
C SER A 358 -34.06 27.69 26.32
N ARG A 359 -33.61 26.90 25.36
CA ARG A 359 -33.49 27.26 23.93
C ARG A 359 -34.34 26.37 23.03
N ASP A 360 -34.45 25.09 23.36
CA ASP A 360 -35.13 24.08 22.56
C ASP A 360 -35.52 22.87 23.42
N ILE A 361 -36.77 22.85 23.89
CA ILE A 361 -37.28 21.80 24.78
C ILE A 361 -37.33 20.45 24.10
N GLU A 362 -37.79 20.41 22.85
CA GLU A 362 -37.90 19.14 22.09
C GLU A 362 -36.52 18.48 21.87
N LEU A 363 -35.50 19.29 21.56
CA LEU A 363 -34.12 18.82 21.43
C LEU A 363 -33.60 18.26 22.76
N ALA A 364 -33.89 18.93 23.88
CA ALA A 364 -33.48 18.48 25.21
C ALA A 364 -34.11 17.13 25.58
N GLU A 365 -35.41 16.94 25.32
CA GLU A 365 -36.11 15.67 25.58
C GLU A 365 -35.54 14.52 24.76
N GLN A 366 -35.32 14.73 23.44
CA GLN A 366 -34.74 13.70 22.57
C GLN A 366 -33.30 13.38 22.94
N LEU A 367 -32.53 14.37 23.36
CA LEU A 367 -31.16 14.18 23.81
C LEU A 367 -31.12 13.40 25.13
N ASP A 368 -31.99 13.71 26.09
CA ASP A 368 -32.09 12.96 27.36
C ASP A 368 -32.42 11.49 27.12
N MET A 369 -33.38 11.23 26.26
CA MET A 369 -33.74 9.84 25.87
C MET A 369 -32.55 9.10 25.22
N ALA A 370 -31.83 9.75 24.30
CA ALA A 370 -30.68 9.15 23.63
C ALA A 370 -29.53 8.90 24.61
N MET A 371 -29.29 9.83 25.51
CA MET A 371 -28.26 9.72 26.54
C MET A 371 -28.57 8.66 27.60
N THR A 372 -29.81 8.58 28.03
CA THR A 372 -30.27 7.51 28.93
C THR A 372 -30.08 6.14 28.29
N ARG A 373 -30.43 6.01 27.02
CA ARG A 373 -30.19 4.77 26.27
C ARG A 373 -28.69 4.47 26.13
N TRP A 374 -27.86 5.45 25.80
CA TRP A 374 -26.41 5.28 25.75
C TRP A 374 -25.85 4.80 27.09
N ARG A 375 -26.17 5.48 28.18
CA ARG A 375 -25.70 5.12 29.54
C ARG A 375 -26.15 3.72 29.96
N THR A 376 -27.35 3.30 29.57
CA THR A 376 -27.86 1.95 29.87
C THR A 376 -27.04 0.88 29.13
N LEU A 377 -26.61 1.17 27.89
CA LEU A 377 -25.84 0.22 27.08
C LEU A 377 -24.34 0.19 27.44
N VAL A 378 -23.80 1.34 27.85
CA VAL A 378 -22.35 1.51 28.06
C VAL A 378 -21.97 1.39 29.54
N GLY A 379 -22.95 1.57 30.46
CA GLY A 379 -22.72 1.57 31.91
C GLY A 379 -22.19 2.90 32.45
N THR A 380 -22.23 3.05 33.77
CA THR A 380 -21.85 4.29 34.46
C THR A 380 -20.56 4.16 35.27
N LYS A 381 -19.99 2.96 35.39
CA LYS A 381 -18.77 2.72 36.17
C LYS A 381 -17.64 2.30 35.25
N ALA A 382 -16.52 3.00 35.33
CA ALA A 382 -15.28 2.56 34.71
C ALA A 382 -14.79 1.28 35.38
N ARG A 383 -14.48 0.27 34.60
CA ARG A 383 -13.74 -0.92 35.05
C ARG A 383 -12.26 -0.70 34.82
N ASP A 384 -11.42 -1.07 35.77
CA ASP A 384 -10.00 -1.06 35.53
C ASP A 384 -9.62 -2.10 34.47
N SER A 385 -8.81 -1.70 33.50
CA SER A 385 -8.31 -2.59 32.48
C SER A 385 -7.35 -3.61 33.08
N ILE A 386 -7.56 -4.89 32.78
CA ILE A 386 -6.67 -6.00 33.20
C ILE A 386 -5.40 -5.98 32.37
N ASN A 387 -5.53 -5.69 31.08
CA ASN A 387 -4.41 -5.62 30.15
C ASN A 387 -4.48 -4.34 29.30
N PRO A 388 -3.87 -3.24 29.75
CA PRO A 388 -3.94 -1.95 29.04
C PRO A 388 -3.25 -1.97 27.68
N HIS A 389 -2.43 -3.00 27.39
CA HIS A 389 -1.68 -3.13 26.15
C HIS A 389 -2.33 -4.06 25.12
N PHE A 390 -3.43 -4.73 25.48
CA PHE A 390 -4.16 -5.59 24.55
C PHE A 390 -5.65 -5.51 24.83
N GLN A 391 -6.36 -4.71 24.02
CA GLN A 391 -7.78 -4.43 24.24
C GLN A 391 -8.60 -4.65 22.97
N VAL A 392 -9.79 -5.23 23.14
CA VAL A 392 -10.79 -5.45 22.10
C VAL A 392 -12.08 -4.78 22.52
N PHE A 393 -12.62 -3.91 21.68
CA PHE A 393 -13.89 -3.23 21.87
C PHE A 393 -14.96 -3.89 20.98
N ASP A 394 -15.66 -4.85 21.52
CA ASP A 394 -16.73 -5.57 20.84
C ASP A 394 -18.03 -4.73 20.85
N LEU A 395 -18.46 -4.32 19.65
CA LEU A 395 -19.65 -3.51 19.41
C LEU A 395 -20.80 -4.32 18.79
N SER A 396 -20.67 -5.64 18.66
CA SER A 396 -21.63 -6.48 17.93
C SER A 396 -23.05 -6.40 18.47
N HIS A 397 -23.20 -6.14 19.76
CA HIS A 397 -24.49 -6.04 20.45
C HIS A 397 -25.19 -4.68 20.31
N LEU A 398 -24.55 -3.71 19.66
CA LEU A 398 -25.10 -2.37 19.47
C LEU A 398 -25.91 -2.27 18.16
N THR A 399 -26.90 -1.37 18.15
CA THR A 399 -27.56 -0.99 16.88
C THR A 399 -26.63 -0.14 16.02
N THR A 400 -26.88 -0.04 14.71
CA THR A 400 -26.00 0.68 13.77
C THR A 400 -25.69 2.12 14.21
N SER A 401 -26.69 2.90 14.67
CA SER A 401 -26.46 4.26 15.15
C SER A 401 -25.59 4.30 16.41
N MET A 402 -25.78 3.35 17.33
CA MET A 402 -24.96 3.23 18.53
C MET A 402 -23.55 2.72 18.23
N LYS A 403 -23.40 1.80 17.27
CA LYS A 403 -22.09 1.35 16.78
C LYS A 403 -21.27 2.55 16.26
N ASN A 404 -21.85 3.39 15.41
CA ASN A 404 -21.18 4.56 14.86
C ASN A 404 -20.75 5.56 15.94
N ALA A 405 -21.59 5.81 16.93
CA ALA A 405 -21.27 6.67 18.07
C ALA A 405 -20.15 6.07 18.94
N ALA A 406 -20.23 4.77 19.27
CA ALA A 406 -19.22 4.05 20.04
C ALA A 406 -17.88 4.01 19.29
N TYR A 407 -17.91 3.76 17.99
CA TYR A 407 -16.73 3.75 17.13
C TYR A 407 -15.99 5.09 17.18
N LEU A 408 -16.73 6.21 17.05
CA LEU A 408 -16.17 7.54 17.17
C LEU A 408 -15.60 7.82 18.57
N ALA A 409 -16.34 7.44 19.63
CA ALA A 409 -15.93 7.65 21.01
C ALA A 409 -14.66 6.88 21.38
N ILE A 410 -14.55 5.62 20.96
CA ILE A 410 -13.37 4.78 21.20
C ILE A 410 -12.18 5.32 20.40
N SER A 411 -12.39 5.70 19.15
CA SER A 411 -11.34 6.26 18.30
C SER A 411 -10.74 7.53 18.90
N GLU A 412 -11.60 8.41 19.43
CA GLU A 412 -11.17 9.63 20.11
C GLU A 412 -10.42 9.32 21.42
N TRP A 413 -10.93 8.41 22.23
CA TRP A 413 -10.26 7.97 23.45
C TRP A 413 -8.87 7.36 23.18
N LEU A 414 -8.76 6.48 22.19
CA LEU A 414 -7.49 5.91 21.78
C LEU A 414 -6.52 6.99 21.28
N THR A 415 -7.02 8.00 20.57
CA THR A 415 -6.22 9.12 20.11
C THR A 415 -5.67 9.93 21.27
N ARG A 416 -6.49 10.23 22.29
CA ARG A 416 -6.06 10.95 23.50
C ARG A 416 -5.01 10.19 24.31
N GLN A 417 -5.08 8.87 24.33
CA GLN A 417 -4.08 8.02 25.00
C GLN A 417 -2.73 7.96 24.29
N THR A 418 -2.64 8.39 23.03
CA THR A 418 -1.43 8.24 22.20
C THR A 418 -0.31 9.23 22.51
N PHE A 419 -0.49 10.19 23.39
CA PHE A 419 0.52 11.22 23.71
C PHE A 419 1.78 10.70 24.43
N SER A 420 1.86 9.41 24.80
CA SER A 420 2.99 8.84 25.53
C SER A 420 4.19 8.41 24.68
N GLY A 421 4.16 8.56 23.34
CA GLY A 421 5.30 8.30 22.46
C GLY A 421 5.68 6.83 22.22
N SER A 422 4.97 5.86 22.80
CA SER A 422 5.22 4.44 22.57
C SER A 422 4.55 3.95 21.30
N ARG A 423 5.25 3.08 20.55
CA ARG A 423 4.69 2.42 19.36
C ARG A 423 3.47 1.57 19.73
N ARG A 424 2.41 1.62 18.89
CA ARG A 424 1.17 0.85 19.09
C ARG A 424 0.46 0.61 17.77
N LEU A 425 -0.44 -0.38 17.75
CA LEU A 425 -1.28 -0.71 16.62
C LEU A 425 -2.76 -0.55 17.01
N ILE A 426 -3.51 0.21 16.21
CA ILE A 426 -4.97 0.32 16.32
C ILE A 426 -5.57 -0.29 15.06
N ILE A 427 -6.44 -1.28 15.23
CA ILE A 427 -7.15 -1.96 14.16
C ILE A 427 -8.59 -1.47 14.14
N PHE A 428 -9.00 -1.02 12.96
CA PHE A 428 -10.35 -0.62 12.65
C PHE A 428 -10.95 -1.68 11.71
N ASP A 429 -11.70 -2.62 12.26
CA ASP A 429 -12.43 -3.55 11.42
C ASP A 429 -13.72 -2.89 10.90
N GLU A 430 -14.13 -3.26 9.69
CA GLU A 430 -15.24 -2.64 8.96
C GLU A 430 -15.15 -1.09 8.98
N ALA A 431 -14.00 -0.57 8.60
CA ALA A 431 -13.67 0.87 8.68
C ALA A 431 -14.61 1.77 7.88
N TRP A 432 -15.43 1.21 6.97
CA TRP A 432 -16.49 1.94 6.26
C TRP A 432 -17.48 2.62 7.20
N HIS A 433 -17.68 2.11 8.44
CA HIS A 433 -18.48 2.78 9.46
C HIS A 433 -18.02 4.22 9.76
N LEU A 434 -16.73 4.51 9.59
CA LEU A 434 -16.19 5.87 9.70
C LEU A 434 -16.31 6.69 8.42
N LEU A 435 -16.62 6.05 7.29
CA LEU A 435 -16.72 6.71 5.99
C LEU A 435 -18.16 7.02 5.58
N THR A 436 -19.14 6.68 6.41
CA THR A 436 -20.57 6.85 6.13
C THR A 436 -21.00 8.29 5.91
N ASP A 437 -20.22 9.25 6.40
CA ASP A 437 -20.48 10.68 6.21
C ASP A 437 -19.18 11.49 6.09
N GLN A 438 -19.32 12.69 5.54
CA GLN A 438 -18.20 13.57 5.21
C GLN A 438 -17.38 14.02 6.45
N GLU A 439 -18.00 14.16 7.61
CA GLU A 439 -17.31 14.63 8.82
C GLU A 439 -16.48 13.53 9.47
N SER A 440 -17.02 12.32 9.56
CA SER A 440 -16.25 11.16 10.02
C SER A 440 -15.10 10.83 9.08
N ALA A 441 -15.33 11.01 7.80
CA ALA A 441 -14.28 10.86 6.81
C ALA A 441 -13.13 11.86 7.03
N LYS A 442 -13.42 13.14 7.27
CA LYS A 442 -12.42 14.16 7.64
C LYS A 442 -11.72 13.85 8.97
N TYR A 443 -12.45 13.30 9.93
CA TYR A 443 -11.87 12.85 11.20
C TYR A 443 -10.85 11.74 10.97
N LEU A 444 -11.19 10.72 10.19
CA LEU A 444 -10.28 9.63 9.84
C LEU A 444 -9.02 10.14 9.13
N GLU A 445 -9.18 11.05 8.16
CA GLU A 445 -8.04 11.71 7.50
C GLU A 445 -7.13 12.42 8.49
N SER A 446 -7.72 13.21 9.40
CA SER A 446 -6.99 13.90 10.47
C SER A 446 -6.27 12.92 11.40
N LEU A 447 -6.91 11.79 11.72
CA LEU A 447 -6.34 10.73 12.53
C LEU A 447 -5.12 10.10 11.85
N PHE A 448 -5.21 9.76 10.56
CA PHE A 448 -4.08 9.23 9.77
C PHE A 448 -2.87 10.17 9.77
N ARG A 449 -3.10 11.47 9.59
CA ARG A 449 -2.02 12.46 9.60
C ARG A 449 -1.37 12.62 10.97
N ARG A 450 -2.15 12.57 12.06
CA ARG A 450 -1.68 12.78 13.43
C ARG A 450 -1.06 11.54 14.05
N ALA A 451 -1.64 10.38 13.86
CA ALA A 451 -1.21 9.12 14.45
C ALA A 451 0.27 8.79 14.16
N ARG A 452 0.75 9.11 12.94
CA ARG A 452 2.16 8.98 12.59
C ARG A 452 3.09 9.71 13.57
N LYS A 453 2.75 10.94 13.97
CA LYS A 453 3.59 11.75 14.88
C LYS A 453 3.72 11.13 16.27
N TRP A 454 2.77 10.28 16.65
CA TRP A 454 2.70 9.63 17.95
C TRP A 454 3.17 8.18 17.94
N GLY A 455 3.81 7.72 16.85
CA GLY A 455 4.24 6.34 16.71
C GLY A 455 3.07 5.33 16.65
N THR A 456 1.86 5.80 16.37
CA THR A 456 0.67 4.96 16.29
C THR A 456 0.45 4.48 14.87
N ALA A 457 0.38 3.17 14.69
CA ALA A 457 0.00 2.51 13.46
C ALA A 457 -1.51 2.32 13.41
N LEU A 458 -2.12 2.62 12.27
CA LEU A 458 -3.53 2.36 12.00
C LEU A 458 -3.63 1.26 10.96
N SER A 459 -4.43 0.23 11.20
CA SER A 459 -4.77 -0.82 10.25
C SER A 459 -6.26 -0.73 9.96
N LEU A 460 -6.61 -0.28 8.75
CA LEU A 460 -8.00 -0.26 8.28
C LEU A 460 -8.33 -1.54 7.55
N ILE A 461 -9.44 -2.14 7.87
CA ILE A 461 -9.91 -3.37 7.25
C ILE A 461 -11.31 -3.12 6.70
N THR A 462 -11.54 -3.45 5.43
CA THR A 462 -12.83 -3.23 4.78
C THR A 462 -13.17 -4.32 3.78
N GLN A 463 -14.46 -4.60 3.62
CA GLN A 463 -14.99 -5.49 2.59
C GLN A 463 -15.56 -4.68 1.42
N ASP A 464 -16.07 -3.49 1.69
CA ASP A 464 -16.76 -2.68 0.67
C ASP A 464 -15.80 -1.68 0.02
N MET A 465 -15.49 -2.01 -1.24
CA MET A 465 -14.68 -1.14 -2.09
C MET A 465 -15.46 0.03 -2.66
N ASN A 466 -16.74 -0.15 -2.94
CA ASN A 466 -17.52 0.87 -3.64
C ASN A 466 -17.66 2.12 -2.78
N ASP A 467 -17.89 1.93 -1.48
CA ASP A 467 -17.95 3.03 -0.52
C ASP A 467 -16.57 3.64 -0.28
N PHE A 468 -15.52 2.80 -0.32
CA PHE A 468 -14.15 3.25 -0.12
C PHE A 468 -13.62 4.08 -1.30
N VAL A 469 -13.78 3.62 -2.55
CA VAL A 469 -13.24 4.31 -3.75
C VAL A 469 -14.04 5.57 -4.10
N ARG A 470 -15.33 5.63 -3.81
CA ARG A 470 -16.16 6.82 -4.07
C ARG A 470 -15.92 7.97 -3.09
N SER A 471 -15.29 7.70 -1.96
CA SER A 471 -14.99 8.72 -0.95
C SER A 471 -13.63 9.38 -1.24
N GLN A 472 -13.60 10.71 -1.38
CA GLN A 472 -12.34 11.47 -1.46
C GLN A 472 -11.41 11.18 -0.26
N THR A 473 -11.97 10.89 0.89
CA THR A 473 -11.23 10.56 2.11
C THR A 473 -10.55 9.21 2.01
N ALA A 474 -11.19 8.22 1.38
CA ALA A 474 -10.57 6.92 1.17
C ALA A 474 -9.32 7.03 0.28
N GLU A 475 -9.35 7.88 -0.75
CA GLU A 475 -8.16 8.17 -1.55
C GLU A 475 -7.03 8.77 -0.70
N VAL A 476 -7.36 9.68 0.22
CA VAL A 476 -6.38 10.24 1.16
C VAL A 476 -5.82 9.18 2.10
N CYS A 477 -6.67 8.27 2.61
CA CYS A 477 -6.22 7.14 3.45
C CYS A 477 -5.27 6.21 2.67
N LEU A 478 -5.61 5.86 1.42
CA LEU A 478 -4.75 5.04 0.56
C LEU A 478 -3.38 5.68 0.33
N ARG A 479 -3.35 6.98 0.04
CA ARG A 479 -2.08 7.72 -0.15
C ARG A 479 -1.23 7.80 1.12
N ASN A 480 -1.84 7.69 2.30
CA ASN A 480 -1.14 7.73 3.58
C ASN A 480 -0.89 6.35 4.20
N ALA A 481 -1.33 5.29 3.55
CA ALA A 481 -1.10 3.90 3.97
C ALA A 481 -0.12 3.23 2.99
N PRO A 482 1.17 3.21 3.28
CA PRO A 482 2.16 2.58 2.42
C PRO A 482 2.07 1.06 2.39
N ILE A 483 1.28 0.45 3.28
CA ILE A 483 1.05 -0.99 3.29
C ILE A 483 -0.38 -1.26 2.88
N VAL A 484 -0.57 -1.95 1.75
CA VAL A 484 -1.91 -2.31 1.24
C VAL A 484 -1.94 -3.81 0.96
N LEU A 485 -2.83 -4.52 1.64
CA LEU A 485 -3.09 -5.94 1.40
C LEU A 485 -4.38 -6.08 0.58
N LEU A 486 -4.23 -6.55 -0.64
CA LEU A 486 -5.35 -6.87 -1.54
C LEU A 486 -5.51 -8.38 -1.62
N LEU A 487 -6.51 -8.91 -0.95
CA LEU A 487 -6.94 -10.30 -1.13
C LEU A 487 -7.95 -10.37 -2.29
N LYS A 488 -8.52 -11.54 -2.54
CA LYS A 488 -9.51 -11.76 -3.60
C LYS A 488 -10.57 -10.65 -3.63
N GLN A 489 -10.86 -10.15 -4.84
CA GLN A 489 -11.85 -9.09 -5.10
C GLN A 489 -12.84 -9.52 -6.17
N HIS A 490 -14.01 -8.85 -6.19
CA HIS A 490 -14.94 -8.99 -7.29
C HIS A 490 -14.39 -8.28 -8.55
N PRO A 491 -14.54 -8.85 -9.76
CA PRO A 491 -13.98 -8.28 -10.99
C PRO A 491 -14.35 -6.81 -11.25
N GLU A 492 -15.59 -6.42 -10.95
CA GLU A 492 -16.06 -5.03 -11.15
C GLU A 492 -15.36 -4.04 -10.22
N SER A 493 -15.20 -4.39 -8.95
CA SER A 493 -14.50 -3.55 -7.97
C SER A 493 -13.00 -3.48 -8.25
N LEU A 494 -12.44 -4.56 -8.79
CA LEU A 494 -11.01 -4.69 -9.07
C LEU A 494 -10.53 -3.73 -10.16
N GLN A 495 -11.35 -3.43 -11.18
CA GLN A 495 -11.00 -2.46 -12.22
C GLN A 495 -10.80 -1.04 -11.66
N GLN A 496 -11.65 -0.62 -10.73
CA GLN A 496 -11.53 0.70 -10.08
C GLN A 496 -10.29 0.76 -9.18
N LEU A 497 -10.01 -0.34 -8.44
CA LEU A 497 -8.79 -0.49 -7.64
C LEU A 497 -7.53 -0.42 -8.49
N ALA A 498 -7.52 -1.08 -9.63
CA ALA A 498 -6.37 -1.13 -10.53
C ALA A 498 -5.93 0.27 -10.95
N VAL A 499 -6.87 1.15 -11.25
CA VAL A 499 -6.59 2.56 -11.58
C VAL A 499 -6.05 3.32 -10.36
N SER A 500 -6.71 3.19 -9.20
CA SER A 500 -6.35 3.95 -7.99
C SER A 500 -5.00 3.54 -7.41
N LEU A 501 -4.65 2.25 -7.49
CA LEU A 501 -3.43 1.66 -6.95
C LEU A 501 -2.37 1.38 -8.03
N ARG A 502 -2.64 1.73 -9.30
CA ARG A 502 -1.75 1.53 -10.44
C ARG A 502 -1.30 0.07 -10.60
N LEU A 503 -2.26 -0.87 -10.43
CA LEU A 503 -1.97 -2.30 -10.55
C LEU A 503 -1.71 -2.69 -12.00
N HIS A 504 -0.77 -3.60 -12.22
CA HIS A 504 -0.52 -4.20 -13.53
C HIS A 504 -1.59 -5.23 -13.90
N GLU A 505 -1.77 -5.50 -15.17
CA GLU A 505 -2.70 -6.53 -15.66
C GLU A 505 -2.43 -7.91 -15.01
N GLY A 506 -1.16 -8.25 -14.78
CA GLY A 506 -0.78 -9.49 -14.09
C GLY A 506 -1.21 -9.55 -12.62
N GLU A 507 -1.17 -8.43 -11.91
CA GLU A 507 -1.64 -8.32 -10.52
C GLU A 507 -3.16 -8.39 -10.45
N VAL A 508 -3.84 -7.66 -11.35
CA VAL A 508 -5.31 -7.71 -11.51
C VAL A 508 -5.78 -9.15 -11.71
N ASN A 509 -5.16 -9.87 -12.66
CA ASN A 509 -5.49 -11.27 -12.94
C ASN A 509 -5.22 -12.16 -11.72
N ARG A 510 -4.12 -11.94 -11.01
CA ARG A 510 -3.77 -12.67 -9.80
C ARG A 510 -4.80 -12.46 -8.70
N ILE A 511 -5.21 -11.22 -8.42
CA ILE A 511 -6.20 -10.90 -7.39
C ILE A 511 -7.56 -11.49 -7.75
N ALA A 512 -7.95 -11.42 -9.03
CA ALA A 512 -9.22 -11.98 -9.51
C ALA A 512 -9.29 -13.52 -9.35
N GLN A 513 -8.17 -14.21 -9.57
CA GLN A 513 -8.06 -15.68 -9.51
C GLN A 513 -7.61 -16.18 -8.12
N ALA A 514 -7.32 -15.28 -7.19
CA ALA A 514 -6.78 -15.62 -5.88
C ALA A 514 -7.68 -16.60 -5.12
N GLY A 515 -7.05 -17.54 -4.44
CA GLY A 515 -7.68 -18.39 -3.45
C GLY A 515 -7.92 -17.66 -2.13
N MET A 516 -8.49 -18.36 -1.14
CA MET A 516 -8.65 -17.82 0.21
C MET A 516 -7.27 -17.56 0.85
N GLY A 517 -7.05 -16.35 1.35
CA GLY A 517 -5.78 -15.92 1.93
C GLY A 517 -4.68 -15.63 0.92
N GLU A 518 -5.00 -15.58 -0.37
CA GLU A 518 -4.06 -15.21 -1.42
C GLU A 518 -4.39 -13.84 -2.01
N GLY A 519 -3.34 -13.15 -2.49
CA GLY A 519 -3.50 -11.84 -3.08
C GLY A 519 -2.18 -11.16 -3.41
N VAL A 520 -2.15 -9.84 -3.28
CA VAL A 520 -0.98 -8.99 -3.48
C VAL A 520 -0.80 -8.10 -2.24
N LEU A 521 0.42 -8.07 -1.73
CA LEU A 521 0.83 -7.13 -0.69
C LEU A 521 1.69 -6.04 -1.32
N MET A 522 1.30 -4.81 -1.10
CA MET A 522 2.05 -3.62 -1.50
C MET A 522 2.72 -3.04 -0.26
N VAL A 523 4.01 -2.74 -0.33
CA VAL A 523 4.79 -2.10 0.75
C VAL A 523 5.65 -0.99 0.14
N GLY A 524 5.16 0.24 0.24
CA GLY A 524 5.74 1.38 -0.48
C GLY A 524 5.52 1.23 -1.99
N GLU A 525 6.61 1.10 -2.74
CA GLU A 525 6.58 0.88 -4.20
C GLU A 525 6.68 -0.62 -4.56
N ASP A 526 6.95 -1.49 -3.59
CA ASP A 526 7.15 -2.91 -3.81
C ASP A 526 5.83 -3.67 -3.75
N HIS A 527 5.56 -4.48 -4.77
CA HIS A 527 4.36 -5.30 -4.89
C HIS A 527 4.74 -6.77 -4.94
N VAL A 528 4.35 -7.53 -3.92
CA VAL A 528 4.64 -8.97 -3.86
C VAL A 528 3.38 -9.80 -3.82
N PRO A 529 3.33 -10.90 -4.57
CA PRO A 529 2.28 -11.89 -4.36
C PRO A 529 2.40 -12.48 -2.96
N ILE A 530 1.28 -12.64 -2.28
CA ILE A 530 1.25 -13.14 -0.91
C ILE A 530 0.27 -14.29 -0.76
N ARG A 531 0.66 -15.27 0.07
CA ARG A 531 -0.22 -16.27 0.67
C ARG A 531 -0.13 -16.12 2.19
N ILE A 532 -1.26 -15.76 2.81
CA ILE A 532 -1.37 -15.67 4.26
C ILE A 532 -1.28 -17.07 4.85
N MET A 533 -0.34 -17.29 5.74
CA MET A 533 -0.13 -18.59 6.39
C MET A 533 0.05 -18.41 7.89
N GLY A 534 -0.77 -19.10 8.68
CA GLY A 534 -0.57 -19.24 10.12
C GLY A 534 0.16 -20.54 10.46
N ALA A 535 0.99 -20.49 11.49
CA ALA A 535 1.54 -21.70 12.07
C ALA A 535 0.41 -22.57 12.69
N PRO A 536 0.60 -23.89 12.85
CA PRO A 536 -0.46 -24.76 13.39
C PRO A 536 -1.00 -24.32 14.75
N PHE A 537 -0.17 -23.74 15.61
CA PHE A 537 -0.60 -23.22 16.91
C PHE A 537 -1.38 -21.90 16.78
N GLU A 538 -0.96 -20.99 15.87
CA GLU A 538 -1.70 -19.75 15.55
C GLU A 538 -3.08 -20.08 15.00
N THR A 539 -3.14 -21.01 14.06
CA THR A 539 -4.39 -21.46 13.45
C THR A 539 -5.36 -22.04 14.50
N ARG A 540 -4.86 -22.81 15.49
CA ARG A 540 -5.73 -23.31 16.58
C ARG A 540 -6.33 -22.19 17.43
N ILE A 541 -5.57 -21.13 17.69
CA ILE A 541 -6.05 -19.95 18.43
C ILE A 541 -7.11 -19.20 17.60
N LEU A 542 -6.89 -19.09 16.29
CA LEU A 542 -7.67 -18.21 15.42
C LEU A 542 -8.87 -18.87 14.74
N HIS A 543 -8.93 -20.21 14.69
CA HIS A 543 -10.13 -20.88 14.23
C HIS A 543 -11.24 -20.69 15.27
N THR A 544 -12.13 -19.78 14.97
CA THR A 544 -13.48 -19.80 15.50
C THR A 544 -14.15 -21.06 14.92
N SER A 545 -13.88 -22.23 15.51
CA SER A 545 -14.79 -23.33 15.33
C SER A 545 -16.16 -22.83 15.81
N TYR A 546 -17.16 -22.92 14.95
CA TYR A 546 -18.56 -22.92 15.37
C TYR A 546 -18.63 -23.88 16.56
N ARG A 547 -18.55 -23.36 17.78
CA ARG A 547 -18.96 -24.07 18.97
C ARG A 547 -20.48 -24.05 18.89
N ASN A 548 -21.05 -25.16 18.35
CA ASN A 548 -22.43 -25.50 18.53
C ASN A 548 -22.77 -25.58 20.03
#